data_d42af893e084acc1a40bbbbec3aa9db8
#
_entry.id   d42af893e084acc1a40bbbbec3aa9db8
#
_cell.length_a   1.000
_cell.length_b   1.000
_cell.length_c   1.000
_cell.angle_alpha   90.00
_cell.angle_beta   90.00
_cell.angle_gamma   90.00
#
_symmetry.space_group_name_H-M   'P 1'
#
loop_
_entity.id
_entity.type
_entity.pdbx_description
1 polymer ?
#
loop_
_entity_poly.entity_id
_entity_poly.type
_entity_poly.pdbx_seq_one_letter_code
_entity_poly.pdbx_strand_id
1 'polypeptide(L)'
;RAREVRLKSGPDPKPLRSNEHPEGMPGIEGENAKRVETANTLYEFTASASVKLEALKIPWSIENPKNSLMWLTKWFTALKSSSVTFHACMHGGQRDKLTTFYYGGGLDLSSLELFCDKSHEHLPWGRTKESGTTFATSEERNYPDLLCKRIARLVARMYDVKKPPGSNAHSDKEHSEKQARKGIPPLVPEFK
;
A
#
# COMPACT_ATOMS: atom_id res chain seq x y z
N ARG A 1 2.11 -13.06 -2.71
CA ARG A 1 2.52 -14.05 -3.73
C ARG A 1 4.04 -14.03 -3.77
N ALA A 2 4.71 -15.10 -3.26
CA ALA A 2 6.01 -15.44 -3.79
C ALA A 2 5.74 -15.82 -5.27
N ARG A 3 5.90 -14.89 -6.21
CA ARG A 3 5.98 -15.23 -7.62
C ARG A 3 7.07 -16.28 -7.74
N GLU A 4 6.82 -17.32 -8.51
CA GLU A 4 7.83 -18.27 -8.95
C GLU A 4 9.00 -17.50 -9.56
N VAL A 5 9.97 -17.18 -8.75
CA VAL A 5 11.26 -16.68 -9.23
C VAL A 5 12.02 -17.93 -9.61
N ARG A 6 11.95 -18.31 -10.88
CA ARG A 6 12.83 -19.35 -11.43
C ARG A 6 14.27 -18.89 -11.23
N LEU A 7 14.90 -19.44 -10.23
CA LEU A 7 16.33 -19.32 -10.08
C LEU A 7 16.95 -20.18 -11.19
N LYS A 8 17.91 -19.63 -11.93
CA LYS A 8 18.62 -20.36 -13.01
C LYS A 8 19.39 -21.57 -12.51
N SER A 9 19.49 -21.78 -11.20
CA SER A 9 20.16 -22.92 -10.57
C SER A 9 19.51 -23.21 -9.22
N GLY A 10 18.80 -24.32 -9.11
CA GLY A 10 18.17 -24.83 -7.91
C GLY A 10 16.67 -25.11 -8.07
N PRO A 11 16.06 -25.88 -7.17
CA PRO A 11 14.62 -26.12 -7.17
C PRO A 11 13.87 -24.82 -6.91
N ASP A 12 12.76 -24.60 -7.65
CA ASP A 12 11.88 -23.47 -7.43
C ASP A 12 11.41 -23.44 -5.98
N PRO A 13 11.45 -22.28 -5.30
CA PRO A 13 10.98 -22.18 -3.93
C PRO A 13 9.49 -22.50 -3.89
N LYS A 14 9.11 -23.47 -3.06
CA LYS A 14 7.70 -23.82 -2.86
C LYS A 14 6.98 -22.62 -2.22
N PRO A 15 5.74 -22.30 -2.67
CA PRO A 15 4.95 -21.26 -2.04
C PRO A 15 4.64 -21.64 -0.59
N LEU A 16 4.81 -20.70 0.33
CA LEU A 16 4.54 -20.92 1.75
C LEU A 16 3.05 -20.71 2.10
N ARG A 17 2.28 -20.09 1.21
CA ARG A 17 0.87 -19.75 1.37
C ARG A 17 0.14 -19.84 0.04
N SER A 18 -1.17 -20.10 0.10
CA SER A 18 -2.08 -20.01 -1.04
C SER A 18 -3.36 -19.28 -0.65
N ASN A 19 -4.29 -19.13 -1.59
CA ASN A 19 -5.61 -18.56 -1.28
C ASN A 19 -6.40 -19.47 -0.32
N GLU A 20 -6.25 -20.78 -0.45
CA GLU A 20 -6.90 -21.80 0.37
C GLU A 20 -6.22 -21.95 1.74
N HIS A 21 -4.94 -21.61 1.80
CA HIS A 21 -4.11 -21.71 3.00
C HIS A 21 -3.36 -20.40 3.28
N PRO A 22 -4.08 -19.31 3.56
CA PRO A 22 -3.45 -17.99 3.74
C PRO A 22 -2.60 -17.90 5.01
N GLU A 23 -2.84 -18.72 6.02
CA GLU A 23 -2.04 -18.81 7.25
C GLU A 23 -0.84 -19.76 7.12
N GLY A 24 -0.70 -20.49 6.00
CA GLY A 24 0.42 -21.38 5.72
C GLY A 24 -0.01 -22.70 5.10
N MET A 25 0.77 -23.18 4.13
CA MET A 25 0.54 -24.47 3.48
C MET A 25 0.67 -25.62 4.46
N PRO A 26 -0.14 -26.69 4.35
CA PRO A 26 0.04 -27.90 5.13
C PRO A 26 1.42 -28.52 4.89
N GLY A 27 2.01 -29.11 5.94
CA GLY A 27 3.28 -29.83 5.84
C GLY A 27 4.52 -28.93 5.67
N ILE A 28 4.42 -27.64 5.99
CA ILE A 28 5.59 -26.76 6.06
C ILE A 28 6.35 -27.06 7.34
N GLU A 29 7.67 -27.26 7.23
CA GLU A 29 8.56 -27.60 8.35
C GLU A 29 9.79 -26.68 8.42
N GLY A 30 10.54 -26.79 9.51
CA GLY A 30 11.82 -26.13 9.71
C GLY A 30 11.73 -24.59 9.64
N GLU A 31 12.70 -23.97 8.99
CA GLU A 31 12.79 -22.51 8.89
C GLU A 31 11.59 -21.86 8.15
N ASN A 32 10.97 -22.58 7.22
CA ASN A 32 9.80 -22.08 6.52
C ASN A 32 8.56 -22.03 7.45
N ALA A 33 8.40 -23.01 8.32
CA ALA A 33 7.34 -23.01 9.33
C ALA A 33 7.51 -21.82 10.29
N LYS A 34 8.73 -21.59 10.78
CA LYS A 34 9.05 -20.44 11.64
C LYS A 34 8.74 -19.09 10.96
N ARG A 35 9.09 -18.95 9.68
CA ARG A 35 8.77 -17.73 8.89
C ARG A 35 7.27 -17.49 8.79
N VAL A 36 6.51 -18.54 8.56
CA VAL A 36 5.04 -18.45 8.47
C VAL A 36 4.46 -18.09 9.82
N GLU A 37 4.91 -18.74 10.90
CA GLU A 37 4.46 -18.48 12.27
C GLU A 37 4.78 -17.05 12.70
N THR A 38 6.00 -16.58 12.48
CA THR A 38 6.40 -15.18 12.77
C THR A 38 5.51 -14.19 12.03
N ALA A 39 5.25 -14.42 10.73
CA ALA A 39 4.37 -13.56 9.95
C ALA A 39 2.92 -13.61 10.46
N ASN A 40 2.41 -14.78 10.86
CA ASN A 40 1.09 -14.93 11.44
C ASN A 40 0.96 -14.16 12.76
N THR A 41 1.96 -14.24 13.62
CA THR A 41 2.01 -13.47 14.88
C THR A 41 1.93 -11.97 14.62
N LEU A 42 2.67 -11.47 13.61
CA LEU A 42 2.61 -10.06 13.22
C LEU A 42 1.24 -9.68 12.64
N TYR A 43 0.62 -10.54 11.86
CA TYR A 43 -0.71 -10.29 11.31
C TYR A 43 -1.77 -10.24 12.40
N GLU A 44 -1.75 -11.19 13.33
CA GLU A 44 -2.65 -11.21 14.49
C GLU A 44 -2.47 -9.98 15.37
N PHE A 45 -1.22 -9.62 15.68
CA PHE A 45 -0.91 -8.40 16.45
C PHE A 45 -1.46 -7.15 15.75
N THR A 46 -1.21 -7.02 14.44
CA THR A 46 -1.66 -5.86 13.67
C THR A 46 -3.17 -5.74 13.64
N ALA A 47 -3.89 -6.84 13.39
CA ALA A 47 -5.36 -6.84 13.40
C ALA A 47 -5.90 -6.54 14.80
N SER A 48 -5.32 -7.12 15.85
CA SER A 48 -5.73 -6.89 17.24
C SER A 48 -5.48 -5.44 17.68
N ALA A 49 -4.36 -4.85 17.27
CA ALA A 49 -4.07 -3.44 17.50
C ALA A 49 -5.10 -2.54 16.81
N SER A 50 -5.46 -2.85 15.56
CA SER A 50 -6.46 -2.09 14.81
C SER A 50 -7.84 -2.13 15.47
N VAL A 51 -8.26 -3.28 16.01
CA VAL A 51 -9.51 -3.40 16.79
C VAL A 51 -9.49 -2.48 18.02
N LYS A 52 -8.37 -2.43 18.75
CA LYS A 52 -8.22 -1.53 19.91
C LYS A 52 -8.24 -0.07 19.50
N LEU A 53 -7.55 0.29 18.43
CA LEU A 53 -7.54 1.66 17.91
C LEU A 53 -8.92 2.09 17.44
N GLU A 54 -9.67 1.21 16.79
CA GLU A 54 -11.06 1.45 16.40
C GLU A 54 -11.95 1.75 17.62
N ALA A 55 -11.86 0.92 18.67
CA ALA A 55 -12.62 1.12 19.90
C ALA A 55 -12.29 2.45 20.59
N LEU A 56 -11.05 2.90 20.50
CA LEU A 56 -10.58 4.16 21.05
C LEU A 56 -10.80 5.36 20.11
N LYS A 57 -11.34 5.16 18.92
CA LYS A 57 -11.49 6.18 17.87
C LYS A 57 -10.16 6.86 17.51
N ILE A 58 -9.07 6.11 17.56
CA ILE A 58 -7.74 6.56 17.15
C ILE A 58 -7.55 6.19 15.67
N PRO A 59 -7.21 7.16 14.80
CA PRO A 59 -6.97 6.92 13.39
C PRO A 59 -5.90 5.86 13.16
N TRP A 60 -6.18 4.94 12.26
CA TRP A 60 -5.23 3.90 11.86
C TRP A 60 -5.38 3.54 10.38
N SER A 61 -4.31 3.05 9.80
CA SER A 61 -4.33 2.45 8.48
C SER A 61 -3.28 1.35 8.36
N ILE A 62 -3.57 0.36 7.51
CA ILE A 62 -2.69 -0.75 7.19
C ILE A 62 -2.56 -0.81 5.69
N GLU A 63 -1.32 -0.79 5.18
CA GLU A 63 -1.03 -0.89 3.74
C GLU A 63 -0.51 -2.28 3.40
N ASN A 64 -0.99 -2.80 2.27
CA ASN A 64 -0.37 -3.94 1.61
C ASN A 64 -0.76 -3.97 0.12
N PRO A 65 0.00 -4.65 -0.75
CA PRO A 65 -0.46 -4.90 -2.11
C PRO A 65 -1.85 -5.53 -2.14
N LYS A 66 -2.69 -5.13 -3.09
CA LYS A 66 -4.07 -5.65 -3.19
C LYS A 66 -4.15 -7.17 -3.15
N ASN A 67 -3.21 -7.84 -3.83
CA ASN A 67 -3.18 -9.30 -3.95
C ASN A 67 -2.39 -9.97 -2.81
N SER A 68 -2.18 -9.29 -1.69
CA SER A 68 -1.52 -9.89 -0.52
C SER A 68 -2.42 -10.95 0.11
N LEU A 69 -1.84 -12.12 0.37
CA LEU A 69 -2.54 -13.20 1.08
C LEU A 69 -2.83 -12.84 2.55
N MET A 70 -2.20 -11.79 3.08
CA MET A 70 -2.51 -11.23 4.39
C MET A 70 -4.00 -10.91 4.53
N TRP A 71 -4.60 -10.32 3.49
CA TRP A 71 -6.02 -9.93 3.49
C TRP A 71 -6.98 -11.11 3.62
N LEU A 72 -6.54 -12.32 3.24
CA LEU A 72 -7.34 -13.55 3.29
C LEU A 72 -7.20 -14.30 4.62
N THR A 73 -6.29 -13.88 5.50
CA THR A 73 -6.12 -14.53 6.80
C THR A 73 -7.32 -14.28 7.71
N LYS A 74 -7.61 -15.20 8.62
CA LYS A 74 -8.73 -15.11 9.56
C LYS A 74 -8.77 -13.80 10.35
N TRP A 75 -7.61 -13.22 10.68
CA TRP A 75 -7.54 -11.97 11.43
C TRP A 75 -8.01 -10.77 10.63
N PHE A 76 -7.66 -10.70 9.34
CA PHE A 76 -8.05 -9.60 8.47
C PHE A 76 -9.44 -9.76 7.88
N THR A 77 -9.91 -10.99 7.63
CA THR A 77 -11.29 -11.25 7.21
C THR A 77 -12.31 -10.94 8.31
N ALA A 78 -11.91 -11.09 9.57
CA ALA A 78 -12.73 -10.72 10.73
C ALA A 78 -12.66 -9.23 11.09
N LEU A 79 -11.69 -8.48 10.56
CA LEU A 79 -11.49 -7.07 10.89
C LEU A 79 -12.58 -6.22 10.23
N LYS A 80 -13.40 -5.55 11.05
CA LYS A 80 -14.35 -4.54 10.57
C LYS A 80 -13.61 -3.25 10.29
N SER A 81 -13.41 -2.94 9.01
CA SER A 81 -12.68 -1.75 8.56
C SER A 81 -13.25 -1.24 7.24
N SER A 82 -13.00 0.03 6.95
CA SER A 82 -13.10 0.54 5.58
C SER A 82 -11.86 0.14 4.79
N SER A 83 -11.98 0.13 3.47
CA SER A 83 -10.83 -0.14 2.60
C SER A 83 -10.86 0.74 1.35
N VAL A 84 -9.69 1.03 0.82
CA VAL A 84 -9.52 1.72 -0.46
C VAL A 84 -8.40 1.05 -1.25
N THR A 85 -8.60 0.93 -2.55
CA THR A 85 -7.61 0.36 -3.48
C THR A 85 -7.30 1.37 -4.58
N PHE A 86 -6.04 1.53 -4.92
CA PHE A 86 -5.60 2.46 -5.95
C PHE A 86 -4.31 1.98 -6.64
N HIS A 87 -4.01 2.58 -7.80
CA HIS A 87 -2.71 2.42 -8.44
C HIS A 87 -1.73 3.49 -7.95
N ALA A 88 -0.54 3.08 -7.50
CA ALA A 88 0.47 3.99 -6.96
C ALA A 88 0.92 5.07 -7.97
N CYS A 89 0.91 4.77 -9.27
CA CYS A 89 1.21 5.73 -10.33
C CYS A 89 0.26 6.93 -10.33
N MET A 90 -1.01 6.75 -9.95
CA MET A 90 -1.99 7.83 -9.83
C MET A 90 -1.72 8.76 -8.63
N HIS A 91 -0.75 8.39 -7.81
CA HIS A 91 -0.29 9.12 -6.65
C HIS A 91 1.20 9.48 -6.73
N GLY A 92 1.76 9.53 -7.96
CA GLY A 92 3.15 9.93 -8.20
C GLY A 92 4.15 8.77 -8.18
N GLY A 93 3.71 7.53 -8.07
CA GLY A 93 4.56 6.36 -8.24
C GLY A 93 5.00 6.17 -9.69
N GLN A 94 6.12 5.51 -9.89
CA GLN A 94 6.65 5.25 -11.23
C GLN A 94 6.11 3.95 -11.85
N ARG A 95 5.41 3.12 -11.07
CA ARG A 95 4.84 1.83 -11.50
C ARG A 95 3.38 1.73 -11.14
N ASP A 96 2.66 0.90 -11.85
CA ASP A 96 1.25 0.59 -11.66
C ASP A 96 0.97 -0.34 -10.47
N LYS A 97 1.74 -0.19 -9.36
CA LYS A 97 1.55 -0.96 -8.15
C LYS A 97 0.12 -0.79 -7.63
N LEU A 98 -0.64 -1.89 -7.60
CA LEU A 98 -1.98 -1.89 -7.03
C LEU A 98 -1.88 -2.11 -5.52
N THR A 99 -2.27 -1.09 -4.78
CA THR A 99 -2.14 -1.01 -3.32
C THR A 99 -3.51 -0.91 -2.67
N THR A 100 -3.68 -1.54 -1.52
CA THR A 100 -4.88 -1.44 -0.69
C THR A 100 -4.52 -0.91 0.70
N PHE A 101 -5.29 0.04 1.19
CA PHE A 101 -5.33 0.42 2.60
C PHE A 101 -6.60 -0.14 3.25
N TYR A 102 -6.45 -0.77 4.43
CA TYR A 102 -7.51 -0.89 5.40
C TYR A 102 -7.36 0.25 6.40
N TYR A 103 -8.46 0.87 6.81
CA TYR A 103 -8.40 2.04 7.69
C TYR A 103 -9.65 2.16 8.56
N GLY A 104 -9.53 2.93 9.65
CA GLY A 104 -10.62 3.15 10.60
C GLY A 104 -10.27 4.21 11.64
N GLY A 105 -10.93 4.17 12.80
CA GLY A 105 -10.76 5.16 13.87
C GLY A 105 -11.22 6.58 13.48
N GLY A 106 -12.16 6.67 12.51
CA GLY A 106 -12.64 7.94 11.98
C GLY A 106 -11.80 8.49 10.82
N LEU A 107 -10.69 7.85 10.44
CA LEU A 107 -9.94 8.22 9.24
C LEU A 107 -10.75 7.85 7.98
N ASP A 108 -10.80 8.75 7.00
CA ASP A 108 -11.38 8.50 5.68
C ASP A 108 -10.32 8.66 4.60
N LEU A 109 -10.00 7.55 3.93
CA LEU A 109 -9.06 7.49 2.82
C LEU A 109 -9.76 7.20 1.47
N SER A 110 -11.08 7.22 1.40
CA SER A 110 -11.86 6.86 0.21
C SER A 110 -11.47 7.66 -1.02
N SER A 111 -11.13 8.94 -0.85
CA SER A 111 -10.70 9.83 -1.95
C SER A 111 -9.36 9.45 -2.59
N LEU A 112 -8.65 8.47 -2.05
CA LEU A 112 -7.45 7.90 -2.69
C LEU A 112 -7.79 6.89 -3.79
N GLU A 113 -9.06 6.51 -3.98
CA GLU A 113 -9.46 5.54 -5.00
C GLU A 113 -9.27 6.10 -6.41
N LEU A 114 -8.13 5.79 -7.01
CA LEU A 114 -7.76 6.19 -8.35
C LEU A 114 -7.14 5.01 -9.09
N PHE A 115 -7.73 4.66 -10.25
CA PHE A 115 -7.25 3.56 -11.08
C PHE A 115 -6.56 4.10 -12.33
N CYS A 116 -5.41 3.53 -12.66
CA CYS A 116 -4.65 3.87 -13.84
C CYS A 116 -5.38 3.40 -15.10
N ASP A 117 -5.58 4.32 -16.04
CA ASP A 117 -6.12 4.08 -17.38
C ASP A 117 -5.02 3.72 -18.40
N LYS A 118 -3.76 3.65 -17.97
CA LYS A 118 -2.57 3.39 -18.79
C LYS A 118 -2.27 4.48 -19.83
N SER A 119 -2.75 5.69 -19.62
CA SER A 119 -2.48 6.85 -20.49
C SER A 119 -1.04 7.40 -20.34
N HIS A 120 -0.26 6.85 -19.39
CA HIS A 120 1.13 7.25 -19.14
C HIS A 120 2.05 6.02 -19.04
N GLU A 121 3.34 6.25 -19.25
CA GLU A 121 4.36 5.20 -19.18
C GLU A 121 4.64 4.78 -17.73
N HIS A 122 4.96 3.49 -17.55
CA HIS A 122 5.38 2.93 -16.28
C HIS A 122 6.77 2.34 -16.39
N LEU A 123 7.55 2.43 -15.32
CA LEU A 123 8.77 1.66 -15.21
C LEU A 123 8.44 0.15 -15.17
N PRO A 124 9.23 -0.69 -15.85
CA PRO A 124 8.98 -2.12 -15.90
C PRO A 124 9.17 -2.77 -14.54
N TRP A 125 8.42 -3.84 -14.31
CA TRP A 125 8.64 -4.75 -13.21
C TRP A 125 9.77 -5.74 -13.53
N GLY A 126 10.45 -6.22 -12.52
CA GLY A 126 11.51 -7.21 -12.67
C GLY A 126 12.82 -6.79 -12.02
N ARG A 127 13.93 -7.19 -12.62
CA ARG A 127 15.28 -6.76 -12.19
C ARG A 127 15.64 -5.45 -12.84
N THR A 128 16.20 -4.52 -12.08
CA THR A 128 16.73 -3.27 -12.66
C THR A 128 18.00 -3.56 -13.43
N LYS A 129 18.14 -2.93 -14.62
CA LYS A 129 19.25 -3.20 -15.54
C LYS A 129 20.63 -2.81 -14.98
N GLU A 130 20.69 -1.87 -14.04
CA GLU A 130 21.94 -1.27 -13.59
C GLU A 130 22.74 -2.15 -12.62
N SER A 131 22.10 -3.02 -11.85
CA SER A 131 22.83 -3.86 -10.87
C SER A 131 22.66 -5.37 -11.08
N GLY A 132 21.71 -5.80 -11.91
CA GLY A 132 21.40 -7.21 -12.14
C GLY A 132 20.90 -7.98 -10.91
N THR A 133 21.00 -7.39 -9.72
CA THR A 133 20.69 -8.00 -8.42
C THR A 133 19.52 -7.32 -7.70
N THR A 134 19.17 -6.09 -8.06
CA THR A 134 18.11 -5.32 -7.41
C THR A 134 16.78 -5.56 -8.10
N PHE A 135 15.77 -5.92 -7.32
CA PHE A 135 14.40 -6.05 -7.84
C PHE A 135 13.68 -4.70 -7.80
N ALA A 136 12.84 -4.45 -8.80
CA ALA A 136 11.97 -3.26 -8.86
C ALA A 136 11.18 -3.02 -7.57
N THR A 137 10.82 -4.09 -6.85
CA THR A 137 10.14 -4.03 -5.56
C THR A 137 10.96 -3.34 -4.46
N SER A 138 12.29 -3.30 -4.56
CA SER A 138 13.13 -2.59 -3.58
C SER A 138 13.07 -1.07 -3.74
N GLU A 139 12.80 -0.59 -4.96
CA GLU A 139 12.60 0.83 -5.26
C GLU A 139 11.23 1.32 -4.79
N GLU A 140 10.24 0.41 -4.73
CA GLU A 140 8.87 0.68 -4.27
C GLU A 140 8.71 0.66 -2.73
N ARG A 141 9.81 0.66 -1.97
CA ARG A 141 9.76 0.71 -0.49
C ARG A 141 9.31 2.07 0.03
N ASN A 142 9.65 3.12 -0.70
CA ASN A 142 9.28 4.47 -0.33
C ASN A 142 7.92 4.83 -0.94
N TYR A 143 7.07 5.43 -0.15
CA TYR A 143 5.82 5.97 -0.68
C TYR A 143 6.09 7.20 -1.55
N PRO A 144 5.36 7.36 -2.67
CA PRO A 144 5.45 8.58 -3.47
C PRO A 144 5.08 9.81 -2.65
N ASP A 145 5.82 10.90 -2.83
CA ASP A 145 5.59 12.17 -2.11
C ASP A 145 4.15 12.68 -2.23
N LEU A 146 3.55 12.52 -3.41
CA LEU A 146 2.17 12.93 -3.63
C LEU A 146 1.19 12.11 -2.79
N LEU A 147 1.40 10.79 -2.67
CA LEU A 147 0.60 9.94 -1.79
C LEU A 147 0.73 10.40 -0.34
N CYS A 148 1.96 10.63 0.12
CA CYS A 148 2.21 11.11 1.48
C CYS A 148 1.50 12.45 1.76
N LYS A 149 1.56 13.39 0.82
CA LYS A 149 0.88 14.69 0.94
C LYS A 149 -0.64 14.54 0.96
N ARG A 150 -1.22 13.66 0.15
CA ARG A 150 -2.65 13.38 0.15
C ARG A 150 -3.10 12.80 1.48
N ILE A 151 -2.42 11.78 1.99
CA ILE A 151 -2.72 11.17 3.29
C ILE A 151 -2.59 12.21 4.41
N ALA A 152 -1.50 12.99 4.44
CA ALA A 152 -1.29 14.02 5.46
C ALA A 152 -2.42 15.05 5.48
N ARG A 153 -2.93 15.46 4.31
CA ARG A 153 -4.09 16.38 4.24
C ARG A 153 -5.37 15.74 4.77
N LEU A 154 -5.62 14.47 4.48
CA LEU A 154 -6.79 13.75 5.00
C LEU A 154 -6.72 13.63 6.51
N VAL A 155 -5.57 13.30 7.07
CA VAL A 155 -5.34 13.28 8.52
C VAL A 155 -5.49 14.68 9.13
N ALA A 156 -4.92 15.72 8.51
CA ALA A 156 -5.04 17.10 9.02
C ALA A 156 -6.50 17.58 9.10
N ARG A 157 -7.33 17.20 8.13
CA ARG A 157 -8.78 17.53 8.14
C ARG A 157 -9.51 16.90 9.32
N MET A 158 -9.12 15.72 9.78
CA MET A 158 -9.75 15.08 10.95
C MET A 158 -9.57 15.89 12.23
N TYR A 159 -8.43 16.57 12.36
CA TYR A 159 -8.10 17.31 13.58
C TYR A 159 -8.41 18.81 13.48
N ASP A 160 -9.11 19.23 12.41
CA ASP A 160 -9.41 20.64 12.14
C ASP A 160 -8.16 21.54 12.26
N VAL A 161 -7.04 21.01 11.86
CA VAL A 161 -5.76 21.72 11.90
C VAL A 161 -5.81 22.82 10.87
N LYS A 162 -6.07 24.06 11.29
CA LYS A 162 -6.01 25.23 10.43
C LYS A 162 -4.66 25.29 9.73
N LYS A 163 -4.69 25.45 8.41
CA LYS A 163 -3.49 25.64 7.59
C LYS A 163 -2.63 26.76 8.23
N PRO A 164 -1.34 26.52 8.53
CA PRO A 164 -0.51 27.58 9.11
C PRO A 164 -0.53 28.81 8.22
N PRO A 165 -0.69 30.02 8.77
CA PRO A 165 -0.68 31.25 8.01
C PRO A 165 0.66 31.36 7.24
N GLY A 166 0.62 31.44 5.91
CA GLY A 166 1.82 31.59 5.07
C GLY A 166 2.18 30.42 4.16
N SER A 167 1.48 29.28 4.19
CA SER A 167 1.66 28.24 3.17
C SER A 167 0.98 28.68 1.87
N ASN A 168 1.73 29.40 1.02
CA ASN A 168 1.23 29.99 -0.22
C ASN A 168 0.65 28.92 -1.18
N ALA A 169 -0.53 29.19 -1.73
CA ALA A 169 -1.18 28.43 -2.80
C ALA A 169 -0.30 28.30 -4.06
N HIS A 170 0.84 28.96 -4.10
CA HIS A 170 1.76 28.99 -5.25
C HIS A 170 2.46 27.66 -5.48
N SER A 171 2.84 26.92 -4.40
CA SER A 171 3.50 25.63 -4.55
C SER A 171 2.56 24.51 -5.04
N ASP A 172 1.27 24.62 -4.72
CA ASP A 172 0.29 23.62 -5.10
C ASP A 172 -0.10 23.73 -6.60
N LYS A 173 -0.11 24.96 -7.16
CA LYS A 173 -0.35 25.18 -8.59
C LYS A 173 0.81 24.67 -9.43
N GLU A 174 2.05 25.01 -9.06
CA GLU A 174 3.23 24.61 -9.81
C GLU A 174 3.43 23.07 -9.79
N HIS A 175 3.06 22.42 -8.67
CA HIS A 175 3.11 20.97 -8.56
C HIS A 175 1.98 20.29 -9.35
N SER A 176 0.76 20.85 -9.34
CA SER A 176 -0.37 20.39 -10.17
C SER A 176 -0.08 20.52 -11.66
N GLU A 177 0.52 21.64 -12.10
CA GLU A 177 0.88 21.84 -13.50
C GLU A 177 1.98 20.88 -13.97
N LYS A 178 2.99 20.62 -13.12
CA LYS A 178 4.01 19.61 -13.43
C LYS A 178 3.45 18.19 -13.47
N GLN A 179 2.40 17.90 -12.70
CA GLN A 179 1.73 16.59 -12.69
C GLN A 179 0.80 16.41 -13.87
N ALA A 180 0.06 17.47 -14.25
CA ALA A 180 -0.78 17.45 -15.44
C ALA A 180 0.03 17.16 -16.71
N ARG A 181 1.26 17.72 -16.81
CA ARG A 181 2.22 17.40 -17.89
C ARG A 181 2.72 15.96 -17.89
N LYS A 182 2.60 15.24 -16.75
CA LYS A 182 2.98 13.81 -16.59
C LYS A 182 1.78 12.87 -16.63
N GLY A 183 0.57 13.34 -16.94
CA GLY A 183 -0.66 12.52 -16.93
C GLY A 183 -1.09 12.10 -15.51
N ILE A 184 -0.58 12.73 -14.46
CA ILE A 184 -0.97 12.44 -13.07
C ILE A 184 -2.15 13.34 -12.72
N PRO A 185 -3.29 12.80 -12.22
CA PRO A 185 -4.46 13.61 -11.90
C PRO A 185 -4.15 14.64 -10.80
N PRO A 186 -4.76 15.82 -10.85
CA PRO A 186 -4.58 16.86 -9.86
C PRO A 186 -4.98 16.37 -8.46
N LEU A 187 -4.43 17.01 -7.44
CA LEU A 187 -4.90 16.83 -6.07
C LEU A 187 -6.42 17.04 -6.04
N VAL A 188 -7.12 16.12 -5.35
CA VAL A 188 -8.59 16.13 -5.23
C VAL A 188 -9.10 17.57 -5.08
N PRO A 189 -10.10 18.01 -5.90
CA PRO A 189 -10.61 19.36 -5.84
C PRO A 189 -11.10 19.68 -4.43
N GLU A 190 -10.86 20.91 -4.00
CA GLU A 190 -11.40 21.44 -2.77
C GLU A 190 -12.93 21.37 -2.84
N PHE A 191 -13.52 20.52 -2.02
CA PHE A 191 -14.97 20.60 -1.81
C PHE A 191 -15.24 21.94 -1.13
N LYS A 192 -16.08 22.75 -1.80
CA LYS A 192 -16.65 23.96 -1.25
C LYS A 192 -17.58 23.64 -0.08
#